data_e2fa5b8e65278b6b30fb3605d0353750
#
_entry.id   e2fa5b8e65278b6b30fb3605d0353750
#
_cell.length_a   1.000
_cell.length_b   1.000
_cell.length_c   1.000
_cell.angle_alpha   90.00
_cell.angle_beta   90.00
_cell.angle_gamma   90.00
#
_symmetry.space_group_name_H-M   'P 1'
#
loop_
_entity.id
_entity.type
_entity.pdbx_description
1 polymer ?
#
loop_
_entity_poly.entity_id
_entity_poly.type
_entity_poly.pdbx_seq_one_letter_code
_entity_poly.pdbx_strand_id
1 'polypeptide(L)'
;MTTFDPRAPLAPAPDPWDEQPTPSVRAGPPYHMTDMIAAEPYLAERILDRLADPQGPAGRLAGAIGQAASSGAPIVVTGCGTSEHAAMAVVEILREGLRSGGLPSGPATISAAQAFELSLDPPTGGLVIGISHEGGSTATIRALEASAAAGARTAIITGSAGSPAAAVAADELVVATVEMDQGWCHTVGYLSPIVAAAAVADELADRSTDGGLVRDLLLSGAADEAGAEGIAAILAGCRTIITVGSGADRAAARELALKIEEAAWIPTTMRDLETFLHGHLPAMDETTGLVLLSTDRDARAARVARARQALAAARAVGIRAAAIVTRDIHGQLDGELTPAGRLRVDEVKSLPAPLAALLGTVTPLQLLTERIARVRGTNPDLIRRDDPTYLAAAEAGG
;
A
#
# COMPACT_ATOMS: atom_id res chain seq x y z
N MET A 1 -25.93 -11.22 16.26
CA MET A 1 -24.64 -11.01 15.60
C MET A 1 -23.74 -10.38 16.64
N THR A 2 -22.59 -10.99 16.95
CA THR A 2 -21.54 -10.36 17.76
C THR A 2 -21.05 -9.13 16.99
N THR A 3 -21.06 -7.97 17.62
CA THR A 3 -20.48 -6.74 17.04
C THR A 3 -18.98 -6.96 16.87
N PHE A 4 -18.44 -6.62 15.70
CA PHE A 4 -17.01 -6.65 15.43
C PHE A 4 -16.27 -5.72 16.43
N ASP A 5 -15.22 -6.24 17.06
CA ASP A 5 -14.36 -5.43 17.94
C ASP A 5 -13.05 -5.12 17.18
N PRO A 6 -12.84 -3.87 16.75
CA PRO A 6 -11.64 -3.49 15.99
C PRO A 6 -10.34 -3.57 16.80
N ARG A 7 -10.43 -3.65 18.14
CA ARG A 7 -9.27 -3.76 19.02
C ARG A 7 -8.79 -5.20 19.21
N ALA A 8 -9.67 -6.17 18.94
CA ALA A 8 -9.30 -7.58 19.03
C ALA A 8 -8.33 -7.96 17.90
N PRO A 9 -7.37 -8.88 18.16
CA PRO A 9 -6.54 -9.42 17.10
C PRO A 9 -7.38 -10.07 16.00
N LEU A 10 -6.97 -9.87 14.75
CA LEU A 10 -7.54 -10.57 13.61
C LEU A 10 -7.06 -12.04 13.60
N ALA A 11 -7.81 -12.90 12.90
CA ALA A 11 -7.42 -14.29 12.75
C ALA A 11 -6.06 -14.40 12.05
N PRO A 12 -5.16 -15.28 12.51
CA PRO A 12 -3.93 -15.62 11.80
C PRO A 12 -4.22 -16.51 10.60
N ALA A 13 -3.20 -16.73 9.75
CA ALA A 13 -3.25 -17.78 8.75
C ALA A 13 -3.47 -19.16 9.41
N PRO A 14 -4.14 -20.11 8.72
CA PRO A 14 -4.25 -21.48 9.19
C PRO A 14 -2.88 -22.11 9.45
N ASP A 15 -2.81 -23.01 10.46
CA ASP A 15 -1.63 -23.82 10.72
C ASP A 15 -2.06 -25.32 10.74
N PRO A 16 -1.60 -26.18 9.80
CA PRO A 16 -0.65 -25.86 8.71
C PRO A 16 -1.21 -24.83 7.73
N TRP A 17 -0.29 -24.14 7.04
CA TRP A 17 -0.65 -23.11 6.08
C TRP A 17 -1.62 -23.65 5.01
N ASP A 18 -2.62 -22.86 4.71
CA ASP A 18 -3.54 -23.05 3.60
C ASP A 18 -3.74 -21.69 2.89
N GLU A 19 -4.23 -21.73 1.65
CA GLU A 19 -4.62 -20.51 0.93
C GLU A 19 -5.70 -19.76 1.72
N GLN A 20 -5.77 -18.45 1.51
CA GLN A 20 -6.83 -17.65 2.12
C GLN A 20 -8.20 -18.22 1.74
N PRO A 21 -9.03 -18.64 2.71
CA PRO A 21 -10.33 -19.20 2.40
C PRO A 21 -11.21 -18.19 1.68
N THR A 22 -12.14 -18.68 0.86
CA THR A 22 -13.16 -17.80 0.26
C THR A 22 -13.89 -17.04 1.37
N PRO A 23 -13.93 -15.70 1.31
CA PRO A 23 -14.60 -14.90 2.32
C PRO A 23 -16.06 -15.29 2.47
N SER A 24 -16.59 -15.22 3.68
CA SER A 24 -18.03 -15.34 3.90
C SER A 24 -18.77 -14.19 3.22
N VAL A 25 -19.89 -14.51 2.56
CA VAL A 25 -20.64 -13.49 1.82
C VAL A 25 -21.46 -12.65 2.79
N ARG A 26 -21.27 -11.34 2.76
CA ARG A 26 -22.11 -10.35 3.42
C ARG A 26 -23.03 -9.70 2.39
N ALA A 27 -24.33 -9.69 2.63
CA ALA A 27 -25.34 -9.17 1.69
C ALA A 27 -25.28 -7.64 1.51
N GLY A 28 -24.53 -6.94 2.37
CA GLY A 28 -24.37 -5.49 2.35
C GLY A 28 -23.46 -5.03 3.48
N PRO A 29 -23.21 -3.71 3.58
CA PRO A 29 -22.36 -3.17 4.63
C PRO A 29 -22.91 -3.43 6.04
N PRO A 30 -22.04 -3.57 7.07
CA PRO A 30 -20.58 -3.47 6.93
C PRO A 30 -19.99 -4.67 6.21
N TYR A 31 -19.13 -4.42 5.22
CA TYR A 31 -18.33 -5.46 4.54
C TYR A 31 -17.15 -5.90 5.40
N HIS A 32 -16.47 -7.01 5.04
CA HIS A 32 -15.20 -7.36 5.68
C HIS A 32 -14.18 -6.22 5.53
N MET A 33 -14.10 -5.61 4.35
CA MET A 33 -13.28 -4.42 4.12
C MET A 33 -13.55 -3.30 5.13
N THR A 34 -14.81 -3.08 5.52
CA THR A 34 -15.18 -2.07 6.54
C THR A 34 -14.57 -2.41 7.90
N ASP A 35 -14.67 -3.69 8.31
CA ASP A 35 -14.14 -4.16 9.59
C ASP A 35 -12.61 -4.11 9.60
N MET A 36 -11.96 -4.50 8.49
CA MET A 36 -10.50 -4.45 8.36
C MET A 36 -9.96 -3.02 8.47
N ILE A 37 -10.56 -2.05 7.78
CA ILE A 37 -10.20 -0.63 7.90
C ILE A 37 -10.29 -0.16 9.37
N ALA A 38 -11.32 -0.59 10.09
CA ALA A 38 -11.47 -0.25 11.51
C ALA A 38 -10.43 -0.92 12.43
N ALA A 39 -9.94 -2.12 12.06
CA ALA A 39 -8.94 -2.86 12.82
C ALA A 39 -7.50 -2.39 12.58
N GLU A 40 -7.20 -1.85 11.41
CA GLU A 40 -5.84 -1.46 10.98
C GLU A 40 -5.08 -0.56 11.96
N PRO A 41 -5.70 0.46 12.59
CA PRO A 41 -5.00 1.29 13.56
C PRO A 41 -4.41 0.50 14.74
N TYR A 42 -5.17 -0.42 15.28
CA TYR A 42 -4.76 -1.28 16.41
C TYR A 42 -3.83 -2.42 15.96
N LEU A 43 -4.01 -2.91 14.76
CA LEU A 43 -3.11 -3.89 14.14
C LEU A 43 -1.71 -3.30 13.95
N ALA A 44 -1.60 -2.07 13.46
CA ALA A 44 -0.31 -1.40 13.26
C ALA A 44 0.48 -1.29 14.57
N GLU A 45 -0.17 -0.90 15.67
CA GLU A 45 0.44 -0.85 17.01
C GLU A 45 0.94 -2.24 17.43
N ARG A 46 0.11 -3.30 17.27
CA ARG A 46 0.50 -4.68 17.60
C ARG A 46 1.66 -5.23 16.75
N ILE A 47 1.74 -4.85 15.47
CA ILE A 47 2.88 -5.25 14.61
C ILE A 47 4.16 -4.59 15.10
N LEU A 48 4.15 -3.28 15.39
CA LEU A 48 5.32 -2.59 15.93
C LEU A 48 5.79 -3.19 17.26
N ASP A 49 4.86 -3.44 18.20
CA ASP A 49 5.18 -4.09 19.47
C ASP A 49 5.79 -5.48 19.28
N ARG A 50 5.26 -6.28 18.35
CA ARG A 50 5.77 -7.64 18.06
C ARG A 50 7.16 -7.62 17.44
N LEU A 51 7.49 -6.59 16.66
CA LEU A 51 8.76 -6.48 15.94
C LEU A 51 9.80 -5.61 16.65
N ALA A 52 9.52 -5.16 17.87
CA ALA A 52 10.37 -4.24 18.65
C ALA A 52 11.66 -4.88 19.18
N ASP A 53 11.81 -6.21 19.13
CA ASP A 53 13.04 -6.88 19.59
C ASP A 53 14.16 -6.72 18.56
N PRO A 54 15.29 -6.02 18.90
CA PRO A 54 16.42 -5.86 17.98
C PRO A 54 17.09 -7.18 17.57
N GLN A 55 16.96 -8.23 18.37
CA GLN A 55 17.43 -9.58 18.02
C GLN A 55 16.36 -10.39 17.28
N GLY A 56 15.19 -9.82 17.10
CA GLY A 56 14.06 -10.38 16.39
C GLY A 56 14.23 -10.36 14.87
N PRO A 57 13.19 -10.78 14.12
CA PRO A 57 13.26 -10.88 12.66
C PRO A 57 13.47 -9.52 11.98
N ALA A 58 12.91 -8.43 12.51
CA ALA A 58 13.11 -7.08 11.96
C ALA A 58 14.57 -6.63 12.07
N GLY A 59 15.21 -6.81 13.24
CA GLY A 59 16.63 -6.49 13.44
C GLY A 59 17.56 -7.33 12.57
N ARG A 60 17.27 -8.63 12.41
CA ARG A 60 18.05 -9.50 11.50
C ARG A 60 17.93 -9.06 10.03
N LEU A 61 16.72 -8.71 9.58
CA LEU A 61 16.51 -8.19 8.23
C LEU A 61 17.23 -6.84 8.04
N ALA A 62 17.17 -5.94 9.02
CA ALA A 62 17.90 -4.67 9.01
C ALA A 62 19.41 -4.90 8.89
N GLY A 63 19.98 -5.86 9.64
CA GLY A 63 21.37 -6.26 9.54
C GLY A 63 21.75 -6.75 8.14
N ALA A 64 20.91 -7.57 7.50
CA ALA A 64 21.12 -8.06 6.14
C ALA A 64 21.07 -6.91 5.11
N ILE A 65 20.11 -5.98 5.25
CA ILE A 65 19.98 -4.78 4.41
C ILE A 65 21.22 -3.89 4.57
N GLY A 66 21.65 -3.61 5.80
CA GLY A 66 22.83 -2.79 6.09
C GLY A 66 24.11 -3.39 5.50
N GLN A 67 24.27 -4.71 5.60
CA GLN A 67 25.40 -5.44 4.99
C GLN A 67 25.39 -5.34 3.46
N ALA A 68 24.25 -5.57 2.80
CA ALA A 68 24.13 -5.46 1.36
C ALA A 68 24.41 -4.02 0.89
N ALA A 69 23.82 -3.01 1.53
CA ALA A 69 24.04 -1.60 1.20
C ALA A 69 25.53 -1.21 1.36
N SER A 70 26.19 -1.61 2.45
CA SER A 70 27.60 -1.29 2.72
C SER A 70 28.55 -1.96 1.74
N SER A 71 28.22 -3.15 1.25
CA SER A 71 29.03 -3.86 0.23
C SER A 71 28.74 -3.41 -1.20
N GLY A 72 27.76 -2.52 -1.42
CA GLY A 72 27.32 -2.11 -2.76
C GLY A 72 26.53 -3.18 -3.50
N ALA A 73 26.07 -4.23 -2.80
CA ALA A 73 25.22 -5.25 -3.39
C ALA A 73 23.78 -4.73 -3.56
N PRO A 74 23.06 -5.12 -4.64
CA PRO A 74 21.71 -4.66 -4.87
C PRO A 74 20.74 -5.21 -3.84
N ILE A 75 19.75 -4.39 -3.47
CA ILE A 75 18.60 -4.78 -2.66
C ILE A 75 17.35 -4.60 -3.52
N VAL A 76 16.59 -5.67 -3.72
CA VAL A 76 15.36 -5.62 -4.52
C VAL A 76 14.19 -6.05 -3.65
N VAL A 77 13.12 -5.25 -3.62
CA VAL A 77 11.86 -5.57 -2.94
C VAL A 77 10.83 -5.91 -4.01
N THR A 78 10.10 -7.02 -3.85
CA THR A 78 9.23 -7.54 -4.90
C THR A 78 7.92 -8.08 -4.35
N GLY A 79 6.88 -8.10 -5.21
CA GLY A 79 5.55 -8.61 -4.91
C GLY A 79 4.64 -8.53 -6.13
N CYS A 80 3.35 -8.88 -5.95
CA CYS A 80 2.31 -8.80 -6.98
C CYS A 80 1.09 -8.04 -6.46
N GLY A 81 0.43 -7.25 -7.32
CA GLY A 81 -0.78 -6.50 -6.97
C GLY A 81 -0.57 -5.59 -5.76
N THR A 82 -1.41 -5.71 -4.73
CA THR A 82 -1.25 -4.99 -3.46
C THR A 82 0.14 -5.16 -2.86
N SER A 83 0.74 -6.36 -2.94
CA SER A 83 2.09 -6.62 -2.43
C SER A 83 3.18 -5.93 -3.28
N GLU A 84 2.98 -5.70 -4.59
CA GLU A 84 3.87 -4.86 -5.41
C GLU A 84 3.82 -3.40 -4.97
N HIS A 85 2.60 -2.88 -4.73
CA HIS A 85 2.45 -1.50 -4.25
C HIS A 85 3.03 -1.32 -2.85
N ALA A 86 2.85 -2.31 -1.98
CA ALA A 86 3.51 -2.35 -0.68
C ALA A 86 5.04 -2.44 -0.81
N ALA A 87 5.59 -3.21 -1.77
CA ALA A 87 7.02 -3.26 -2.04
C ALA A 87 7.58 -1.88 -2.45
N MET A 88 6.84 -1.12 -3.26
CA MET A 88 7.20 0.28 -3.58
C MET A 88 7.24 1.17 -2.33
N ALA A 89 6.25 1.03 -1.44
CA ALA A 89 6.19 1.74 -0.17
C ALA A 89 7.36 1.36 0.76
N VAL A 90 7.62 0.07 0.89
CA VAL A 90 8.73 -0.50 1.68
C VAL A 90 10.08 0.06 1.20
N VAL A 91 10.31 0.17 -0.11
CA VAL A 91 11.53 0.76 -0.66
C VAL A 91 11.71 2.21 -0.20
N GLU A 92 10.67 3.05 -0.21
CA GLU A 92 10.78 4.43 0.23
C GLU A 92 11.11 4.54 1.73
N ILE A 93 10.52 3.67 2.56
CA ILE A 93 10.76 3.61 4.00
C ILE A 93 12.20 3.13 4.29
N LEU A 94 12.62 2.02 3.67
CA LEU A 94 13.96 1.47 3.87
C LEU A 94 15.06 2.38 3.32
N ARG A 95 14.81 3.08 2.21
CA ARG A 95 15.70 4.10 1.66
C ARG A 95 15.92 5.25 2.64
N GLU A 96 14.88 5.67 3.32
CA GLU A 96 14.97 6.69 4.36
C GLU A 96 15.74 6.15 5.58
N GLY A 97 15.45 4.94 6.05
CA GLY A 97 16.18 4.28 7.14
C GLY A 97 17.68 4.15 6.84
N LEU A 98 18.05 3.68 5.65
CA LEU A 98 19.44 3.61 5.20
C LEU A 98 20.11 4.99 5.22
N ARG A 99 19.42 6.03 4.72
CA ARG A 99 19.95 7.40 4.68
C ARG A 99 20.18 7.94 6.10
N SER A 100 19.22 7.74 6.99
CA SER A 100 19.31 8.18 8.39
C SER A 100 20.38 7.41 9.17
N GLY A 101 20.63 6.13 8.84
CA GLY A 101 21.72 5.33 9.37
C GLY A 101 23.09 5.61 8.70
N GLY A 102 23.18 6.60 7.79
CA GLY A 102 24.44 6.95 7.11
C GLY A 102 24.90 5.95 6.07
N LEU A 103 24.02 5.09 5.56
CA LEU A 103 24.31 4.05 4.58
C LEU A 103 23.94 4.49 3.14
N PRO A 104 24.53 3.87 2.10
CA PRO A 104 24.08 4.08 0.73
C PRO A 104 22.58 3.81 0.57
N SER A 105 21.83 4.74 -0.07
CA SER A 105 20.36 4.71 -0.09
C SER A 105 19.75 5.11 -1.44
N GLY A 106 20.56 5.20 -2.50
CA GLY A 106 20.08 5.59 -3.83
C GLY A 106 19.28 4.49 -4.54
N PRO A 107 18.66 4.81 -5.70
CA PRO A 107 17.92 3.83 -6.50
C PRO A 107 18.78 2.63 -6.98
N ALA A 108 20.08 2.83 -7.11
CA ALA A 108 21.01 1.74 -7.44
C ALA A 108 21.27 0.79 -6.26
N THR A 109 21.05 1.24 -5.02
CA THR A 109 21.22 0.43 -3.80
C THR A 109 19.97 -0.39 -3.51
N ILE A 110 18.79 0.25 -3.55
CA ILE A 110 17.53 -0.38 -3.23
C ILE A 110 16.43 0.06 -4.22
N SER A 111 15.71 -0.92 -4.76
CA SER A 111 14.65 -0.70 -5.75
C SER A 111 13.48 -1.67 -5.57
N ALA A 112 12.32 -1.35 -6.14
CA ALA A 112 11.19 -2.27 -6.25
C ALA A 112 11.16 -2.87 -7.65
N ALA A 113 10.77 -4.14 -7.75
CA ALA A 113 10.54 -4.84 -9.01
C ALA A 113 9.26 -5.67 -8.95
N GLN A 114 8.56 -5.80 -10.06
CA GLN A 114 7.41 -6.68 -10.18
C GLN A 114 7.87 -8.15 -10.18
N ALA A 115 7.18 -9.01 -9.44
CA ALA A 115 7.69 -10.35 -9.14
C ALA A 115 7.83 -11.25 -10.39
N PHE A 116 6.91 -11.18 -11.35
CA PHE A 116 7.02 -11.96 -12.58
C PHE A 116 8.26 -11.55 -13.38
N GLU A 117 8.47 -10.25 -13.59
CA GLU A 117 9.64 -9.73 -14.31
C GLU A 117 10.96 -10.09 -13.59
N LEU A 118 10.95 -9.97 -12.26
CA LEU A 118 12.12 -10.35 -11.45
C LEU A 118 12.44 -11.84 -11.55
N SER A 119 11.44 -12.70 -11.71
CA SER A 119 11.65 -14.14 -11.90
C SER A 119 12.37 -14.49 -13.20
N LEU A 120 12.25 -13.61 -14.21
CA LEU A 120 12.87 -13.77 -15.53
C LEU A 120 14.28 -13.17 -15.60
N ASP A 121 14.55 -12.12 -14.83
CA ASP A 121 15.85 -11.41 -14.79
C ASP A 121 16.25 -11.08 -13.34
N PRO A 122 16.61 -12.10 -12.53
CA PRO A 122 16.99 -11.91 -11.14
C PRO A 122 18.35 -11.25 -11.00
N PRO A 123 18.61 -10.49 -9.90
CA PRO A 123 19.92 -9.91 -9.65
C PRO A 123 20.95 -11.00 -9.34
N THR A 124 22.17 -10.82 -9.85
CA THR A 124 23.30 -11.70 -9.54
C THR A 124 23.84 -11.37 -8.16
N GLY A 125 23.39 -12.08 -7.13
CA GLY A 125 23.74 -11.82 -5.73
C GLY A 125 22.88 -10.70 -5.10
N GLY A 126 23.32 -10.20 -3.94
CA GLY A 126 22.59 -9.16 -3.19
C GLY A 126 21.51 -9.73 -2.28
N LEU A 127 20.48 -8.92 -2.02
CA LEU A 127 19.35 -9.27 -1.16
C LEU A 127 18.03 -9.03 -1.90
N VAL A 128 17.17 -10.05 -1.95
CA VAL A 128 15.82 -9.94 -2.49
C VAL A 128 14.80 -10.15 -1.36
N ILE A 129 13.91 -9.18 -1.19
CA ILE A 129 12.89 -9.17 -0.15
C ILE A 129 11.52 -9.34 -0.82
N GLY A 130 10.88 -10.49 -0.63
CA GLY A 130 9.50 -10.74 -1.06
C GLY A 130 8.51 -10.04 -0.14
N ILE A 131 7.43 -9.52 -0.71
CA ILE A 131 6.23 -9.10 0.00
C ILE A 131 5.11 -10.02 -0.46
N SER A 132 4.48 -10.74 0.46
CA SER A 132 3.33 -11.59 0.14
C SER A 132 2.47 -11.78 1.39
N HIS A 133 1.26 -11.23 1.37
CA HIS A 133 0.39 -11.26 2.56
C HIS A 133 0.09 -12.71 2.99
N GLU A 134 -0.43 -13.53 2.10
CA GLU A 134 -0.74 -14.94 2.36
C GLU A 134 0.49 -15.84 2.23
N GLY A 135 1.46 -15.44 1.40
CA GLY A 135 2.65 -16.23 1.12
C GLY A 135 2.47 -17.33 0.09
N GLY A 136 1.33 -17.34 -0.64
CA GLY A 136 0.99 -18.34 -1.68
C GLY A 136 1.23 -17.86 -3.12
N SER A 137 1.51 -16.58 -3.36
CA SER A 137 1.61 -16.01 -4.71
C SER A 137 2.72 -16.66 -5.52
N THR A 138 2.35 -17.45 -6.54
CA THR A 138 3.27 -18.22 -7.40
C THR A 138 4.37 -17.37 -8.01
N ALA A 139 4.06 -16.16 -8.50
CA ALA A 139 5.06 -15.28 -9.09
C ALA A 139 6.08 -14.78 -8.06
N THR A 140 5.65 -14.48 -6.83
CA THR A 140 6.56 -14.07 -5.74
C THR A 140 7.46 -15.24 -5.32
N ILE A 141 6.92 -16.45 -5.22
CA ILE A 141 7.70 -17.66 -4.93
C ILE A 141 8.78 -17.88 -6.00
N ARG A 142 8.40 -17.85 -7.28
CA ARG A 142 9.33 -18.01 -8.41
C ARG A 142 10.40 -16.91 -8.45
N ALA A 143 10.06 -15.67 -8.10
CA ALA A 143 11.02 -14.58 -8.02
C ALA A 143 12.07 -14.83 -6.93
N LEU A 144 11.66 -15.32 -5.76
CA LEU A 144 12.58 -15.68 -4.68
C LEU A 144 13.45 -16.89 -5.06
N GLU A 145 12.87 -17.96 -5.66
CA GLU A 145 13.60 -19.13 -6.13
C GLU A 145 14.64 -18.76 -7.20
N ALA A 146 14.26 -17.99 -8.22
CA ALA A 146 15.18 -17.54 -9.26
C ALA A 146 16.31 -16.67 -8.71
N SER A 147 15.99 -15.78 -7.76
CA SER A 147 16.98 -14.93 -7.11
C SER A 147 17.96 -15.73 -6.25
N ALA A 148 17.46 -16.71 -5.49
CA ALA A 148 18.31 -17.63 -4.72
C ALA A 148 19.23 -18.44 -5.64
N ALA A 149 18.72 -18.96 -6.76
CA ALA A 149 19.52 -19.67 -7.76
C ALA A 149 20.58 -18.78 -8.43
N ALA A 150 20.34 -17.48 -8.55
CA ALA A 150 21.28 -16.48 -9.04
C ALA A 150 22.29 -15.99 -7.97
N GLY A 151 22.23 -16.55 -6.74
CA GLY A 151 23.15 -16.26 -5.64
C GLY A 151 22.74 -15.09 -4.75
N ALA A 152 21.53 -14.57 -4.87
CA ALA A 152 21.01 -13.59 -3.94
C ALA A 152 20.55 -14.26 -2.63
N ARG A 153 20.73 -13.57 -1.50
CA ARG A 153 20.06 -13.94 -0.25
C ARG A 153 18.59 -13.52 -0.32
N THR A 154 17.69 -14.36 0.15
CA THR A 154 16.25 -14.11 0.09
C THR A 154 15.67 -13.86 1.47
N ALA A 155 14.72 -12.94 1.54
CA ALA A 155 13.95 -12.58 2.72
C ALA A 155 12.47 -12.43 2.36
N ILE A 156 11.58 -12.42 3.36
CA ILE A 156 10.16 -12.18 3.13
C ILE A 156 9.51 -11.42 4.27
N ILE A 157 8.59 -10.54 3.93
CA ILE A 157 7.60 -9.96 4.86
C ILE A 157 6.24 -10.55 4.48
N THR A 158 5.59 -11.26 5.41
CA THR A 158 4.38 -12.05 5.15
C THR A 158 3.46 -12.09 6.37
N GLY A 159 2.18 -12.38 6.17
CA GLY A 159 1.25 -12.70 7.26
C GLY A 159 1.45 -14.11 7.82
N SER A 160 2.07 -15.04 7.06
CA SER A 160 2.24 -16.44 7.46
C SER A 160 3.69 -16.91 7.36
N ALA A 161 4.30 -17.21 8.50
CA ALA A 161 5.64 -17.79 8.57
C ALA A 161 5.70 -19.24 8.04
N GLY A 162 4.59 -19.96 8.02
CA GLY A 162 4.49 -21.33 7.49
C GLY A 162 4.19 -21.41 6.00
N SER A 163 4.15 -20.27 5.28
CA SER A 163 3.74 -20.22 3.88
C SER A 163 4.80 -20.74 2.91
N PRO A 164 4.42 -21.15 1.68
CA PRO A 164 5.37 -21.58 0.65
C PRO A 164 6.43 -20.53 0.31
N ALA A 165 6.07 -19.23 0.28
CA ALA A 165 7.04 -18.17 0.04
C ALA A 165 8.02 -17.99 1.21
N ALA A 166 7.59 -18.22 2.45
CA ALA A 166 8.47 -18.21 3.60
C ALA A 166 9.49 -19.37 3.55
N ALA A 167 9.09 -20.53 3.03
CA ALA A 167 9.97 -21.68 2.88
C ALA A 167 11.12 -21.47 1.86
N VAL A 168 11.03 -20.48 0.97
CA VAL A 168 12.09 -20.12 0.01
C VAL A 168 13.00 -19.02 0.57
N ALA A 169 12.56 -18.25 1.54
CA ALA A 169 13.37 -17.25 2.24
C ALA A 169 14.34 -17.92 3.23
N ALA A 170 15.43 -17.23 3.57
CA ALA A 170 16.28 -17.66 4.67
C ALA A 170 15.48 -17.59 5.99
N ASP A 171 15.47 -18.67 6.78
CA ASP A 171 14.63 -18.81 7.98
C ASP A 171 14.73 -17.60 8.93
N GLU A 172 15.94 -17.11 9.14
CA GLU A 172 16.19 -15.96 10.00
C GLU A 172 15.73 -14.62 9.43
N LEU A 173 15.34 -14.57 8.14
CA LEU A 173 14.88 -13.37 7.43
C LEU A 173 13.37 -13.42 7.10
N VAL A 174 12.62 -14.29 7.75
CA VAL A 174 11.15 -14.31 7.67
C VAL A 174 10.58 -13.33 8.70
N VAL A 175 9.96 -12.25 8.23
CA VAL A 175 9.27 -11.25 9.06
C VAL A 175 7.76 -11.50 8.97
N ALA A 176 7.19 -12.11 10.01
CA ALA A 176 5.76 -12.44 10.04
C ALA A 176 4.94 -11.37 10.76
N THR A 177 3.92 -10.85 10.11
CA THR A 177 2.95 -9.89 10.68
C THR A 177 1.75 -10.57 11.34
N VAL A 178 1.52 -11.85 11.05
CA VAL A 178 0.61 -12.82 11.67
C VAL A 178 -0.87 -12.65 11.32
N GLU A 179 -1.42 -11.43 11.45
CA GLU A 179 -2.86 -11.21 11.27
C GLU A 179 -3.23 -11.05 9.79
N MET A 180 -4.36 -11.65 9.37
CA MET A 180 -4.76 -11.79 7.97
C MET A 180 -6.00 -10.98 7.63
N ASP A 181 -6.09 -10.54 6.37
CA ASP A 181 -7.35 -10.02 5.78
C ASP A 181 -8.46 -11.08 5.83
N GLN A 182 -9.70 -10.63 5.92
CA GLN A 182 -10.88 -11.48 5.88
C GLN A 182 -11.67 -11.36 4.56
N GLY A 183 -11.19 -10.53 3.63
CA GLY A 183 -11.71 -10.34 2.30
C GLY A 183 -10.60 -10.37 1.27
N TRP A 184 -10.93 -10.57 -0.01
CA TRP A 184 -9.94 -10.60 -1.08
C TRP A 184 -9.54 -9.20 -1.58
N CYS A 185 -10.35 -8.16 -1.34
CA CYS A 185 -9.91 -6.77 -1.52
C CYS A 185 -9.04 -6.37 -0.33
N HIS A 186 -7.76 -6.69 -0.41
CA HIS A 186 -6.83 -6.60 0.72
C HIS A 186 -6.65 -5.17 1.22
N THR A 187 -6.74 -5.00 2.53
CA THR A 187 -6.44 -3.76 3.26
C THR A 187 -5.25 -3.99 4.19
N VAL A 188 -5.36 -4.96 5.09
CA VAL A 188 -4.31 -5.40 6.01
C VAL A 188 -3.04 -5.82 5.25
N GLY A 189 -3.20 -6.51 4.10
CA GLY A 189 -2.08 -6.93 3.24
C GLY A 189 -1.28 -5.77 2.62
N TYR A 190 -1.86 -4.57 2.56
CA TYR A 190 -1.14 -3.34 2.20
C TYR A 190 -0.46 -2.69 3.40
N LEU A 191 -1.19 -2.53 4.52
CA LEU A 191 -0.68 -1.88 5.74
C LEU A 191 0.45 -2.66 6.40
N SER A 192 0.27 -3.98 6.59
CA SER A 192 1.17 -4.80 7.41
C SER A 192 2.65 -4.75 6.97
N PRO A 193 3.01 -4.88 5.68
CA PRO A 193 4.40 -4.76 5.25
C PRO A 193 4.95 -3.34 5.38
N ILE A 194 4.13 -2.30 5.28
CA ILE A 194 4.54 -0.91 5.53
C ILE A 194 4.95 -0.72 6.99
N VAL A 195 4.15 -1.23 7.92
CA VAL A 195 4.45 -1.17 9.36
C VAL A 195 5.66 -2.04 9.72
N ALA A 196 5.78 -3.24 9.13
CA ALA A 196 6.96 -4.07 9.32
C ALA A 196 8.23 -3.40 8.80
N ALA A 197 8.16 -2.71 7.64
CA ALA A 197 9.27 -1.93 7.11
C ALA A 197 9.65 -0.74 8.00
N ALA A 198 8.70 -0.15 8.73
CA ALA A 198 8.99 0.88 9.71
C ALA A 198 9.86 0.34 10.84
N ALA A 199 9.53 -0.84 11.41
CA ALA A 199 10.34 -1.50 12.42
C ALA A 199 11.75 -1.84 11.90
N VAL A 200 11.88 -2.32 10.66
CA VAL A 200 13.19 -2.59 10.03
C VAL A 200 13.99 -1.29 9.82
N ALA A 201 13.34 -0.22 9.37
CA ALA A 201 14.00 1.09 9.17
C ALA A 201 14.42 1.75 10.49
N ASP A 202 13.70 1.50 11.57
CA ASP A 202 14.07 1.96 12.90
C ASP A 202 15.39 1.35 13.36
N GLU A 203 15.59 0.05 13.16
CA GLU A 203 16.86 -0.64 13.43
C GLU A 203 18.02 -0.10 12.57
N LEU A 204 17.76 0.23 11.29
CA LEU A 204 18.77 0.83 10.41
C LEU A 204 19.17 2.23 10.84
N ALA A 205 18.28 2.98 11.48
CA ALA A 205 18.44 4.39 11.83
C ALA A 205 18.67 4.63 13.34
N ASP A 206 18.77 3.57 14.15
CA ASP A 206 18.89 3.63 15.62
C ASP A 206 17.81 4.53 16.25
N ARG A 207 16.54 4.26 15.94
CA ARG A 207 15.38 4.99 16.44
C ARG A 207 14.23 4.03 16.75
N SER A 208 13.11 4.55 17.26
CA SER A 208 11.88 3.80 17.53
C SER A 208 10.67 4.58 17.08
N THR A 209 9.80 3.95 16.31
CA THR A 209 8.50 4.49 15.91
C THR A 209 7.47 4.24 17.01
N ASP A 210 6.81 5.30 17.48
CA ASP A 210 5.75 5.21 18.48
C ASP A 210 4.48 4.61 17.85
N GLY A 211 4.09 3.41 18.29
CA GLY A 211 2.89 2.69 17.82
C GLY A 211 1.60 3.46 18.10
N GLY A 212 1.53 4.20 19.21
CA GLY A 212 0.38 5.04 19.53
C GLY A 212 0.20 6.19 18.53
N LEU A 213 1.30 6.83 18.11
CA LEU A 213 1.24 7.87 17.06
C LEU A 213 0.80 7.28 15.71
N VAL A 214 1.26 6.09 15.36
CA VAL A 214 0.85 5.39 14.12
C VAL A 214 -0.64 5.06 14.18
N ARG A 215 -1.11 4.48 15.28
CA ARG A 215 -2.53 4.20 15.52
C ARG A 215 -3.38 5.46 15.36
N ASP A 216 -2.99 6.55 16.01
CA ASP A 216 -3.76 7.80 16.02
C ASP A 216 -3.78 8.46 14.61
N LEU A 217 -2.69 8.35 13.84
CA LEU A 217 -2.64 8.80 12.45
C LEU A 217 -3.63 8.02 11.57
N LEU A 218 -3.65 6.69 11.67
CA LEU A 218 -4.57 5.83 10.94
C LEU A 218 -6.04 6.07 11.33
N LEU A 219 -6.31 6.26 12.64
CA LEU A 219 -7.65 6.63 13.12
C LEU A 219 -8.12 7.96 12.55
N SER A 220 -7.23 8.97 12.48
CA SER A 220 -7.58 10.28 11.93
C SER A 220 -7.88 10.22 10.43
N GLY A 221 -7.19 9.35 9.69
CA GLY A 221 -7.42 9.11 8.26
C GLY A 221 -8.76 8.44 7.96
N ALA A 222 -9.27 7.61 8.88
CA ALA A 222 -10.58 6.97 8.76
C ALA A 222 -11.75 7.83 9.27
N ALA A 223 -11.48 8.98 9.89
CA ALA A 223 -12.52 9.74 10.60
C ALA A 223 -13.44 10.59 9.70
N ASP A 224 -13.02 10.96 8.50
CA ASP A 224 -13.80 11.81 7.59
C ASP A 224 -14.75 10.99 6.68
N GLU A 225 -15.65 10.25 7.31
CA GLU A 225 -16.63 9.42 6.59
C GLU A 225 -17.52 10.25 5.67
N ALA A 226 -18.01 11.40 6.13
CA ALA A 226 -18.88 12.28 5.34
C ALA A 226 -18.13 12.86 4.12
N GLY A 227 -16.86 13.20 4.26
CA GLY A 227 -16.01 13.62 3.14
C GLY A 227 -15.82 12.50 2.11
N ALA A 228 -15.56 11.28 2.58
CA ALA A 228 -15.42 10.11 1.71
C ALA A 228 -16.75 9.78 0.98
N GLU A 229 -17.89 9.85 1.65
CA GLU A 229 -19.21 9.65 1.06
C GLU A 229 -19.54 10.72 0.01
N GLY A 230 -19.23 12.00 0.28
CA GLY A 230 -19.42 13.09 -0.67
C GLY A 230 -18.59 12.90 -1.95
N ILE A 231 -17.32 12.52 -1.82
CA ILE A 231 -16.44 12.23 -2.96
C ILE A 231 -16.94 11.00 -3.71
N ALA A 232 -17.29 9.93 -3.00
CA ALA A 232 -17.77 8.68 -3.59
C ALA A 232 -19.05 8.88 -4.40
N ALA A 233 -19.98 9.70 -3.94
CA ALA A 233 -21.22 10.03 -4.66
C ALA A 233 -20.96 10.64 -6.05
N ILE A 234 -19.85 11.38 -6.20
CA ILE A 234 -19.45 11.98 -7.47
C ILE A 234 -18.66 10.98 -8.33
N LEU A 235 -17.63 10.34 -7.74
CA LEU A 235 -16.71 9.49 -8.48
C LEU A 235 -17.33 8.16 -8.92
N ALA A 236 -18.27 7.62 -8.20
CA ALA A 236 -18.98 6.38 -8.58
C ALA A 236 -19.71 6.47 -9.93
N GLY A 237 -20.07 7.68 -10.37
CA GLY A 237 -20.68 7.93 -11.67
C GLY A 237 -19.68 8.17 -12.80
N CYS A 238 -18.38 8.14 -12.54
CA CYS A 238 -17.37 8.33 -13.57
C CYS A 238 -17.19 7.05 -14.42
N ARG A 239 -16.87 7.24 -15.70
CA ARG A 239 -16.55 6.14 -16.63
C ARG A 239 -15.18 5.53 -16.33
N THR A 240 -14.23 6.35 -15.93
CA THR A 240 -12.87 5.97 -15.55
C THR A 240 -12.37 6.90 -14.47
N ILE A 241 -11.42 6.42 -13.66
CA ILE A 241 -10.78 7.23 -12.63
C ILE A 241 -9.26 7.23 -12.88
N ILE A 242 -8.64 8.38 -12.66
CA ILE A 242 -7.17 8.53 -12.68
C ILE A 242 -6.73 8.82 -11.26
N THR A 243 -5.77 8.06 -10.74
CA THR A 243 -5.10 8.39 -9.50
C THR A 243 -3.74 9.02 -9.81
N VAL A 244 -3.35 10.04 -9.07
CA VAL A 244 -2.11 10.79 -9.31
C VAL A 244 -1.33 10.92 -8.01
N GLY A 245 -0.03 10.58 -8.06
CA GLY A 245 0.88 10.68 -6.91
C GLY A 245 2.29 11.08 -7.32
N SER A 246 3.07 11.52 -6.31
CA SER A 246 4.49 11.87 -6.48
C SER A 246 5.27 11.56 -5.21
N GLY A 247 6.52 11.10 -5.34
CA GLY A 247 7.31 10.63 -4.19
C GLY A 247 6.70 9.39 -3.55
N ALA A 248 6.61 9.35 -2.23
CA ALA A 248 6.00 8.23 -1.50
C ALA A 248 4.50 8.03 -1.85
N ASP A 249 3.78 9.11 -2.18
CA ASP A 249 2.37 9.03 -2.59
C ASP A 249 2.16 8.23 -3.90
N ARG A 250 3.21 7.90 -4.67
CA ARG A 250 3.09 7.04 -5.87
C ARG A 250 2.62 5.64 -5.53
N ALA A 251 3.11 5.06 -4.44
CA ALA A 251 2.70 3.73 -3.99
C ALA A 251 1.23 3.73 -3.56
N ALA A 252 0.82 4.72 -2.78
CA ALA A 252 -0.57 4.89 -2.35
C ALA A 252 -1.53 5.18 -3.53
N ALA A 253 -1.10 5.94 -4.54
CA ALA A 253 -1.90 6.19 -5.73
C ALA A 253 -2.08 4.93 -6.60
N ARG A 254 -1.07 4.07 -6.69
CA ARG A 254 -1.20 2.75 -7.34
C ARG A 254 -2.14 1.84 -6.58
N GLU A 255 -2.02 1.82 -5.27
CA GLU A 255 -2.91 1.02 -4.42
C GLU A 255 -4.36 1.48 -4.54
N LEU A 256 -4.63 2.78 -4.48
CA LEU A 256 -5.97 3.32 -4.68
C LEU A 256 -6.55 2.93 -6.04
N ALA A 257 -5.74 2.94 -7.10
CA ALA A 257 -6.19 2.52 -8.42
C ALA A 257 -6.65 1.06 -8.42
N LEU A 258 -5.84 0.14 -7.90
CA LEU A 258 -6.17 -1.27 -7.79
C LEU A 258 -7.42 -1.49 -6.92
N LYS A 259 -7.48 -0.84 -5.76
CA LYS A 259 -8.62 -1.00 -4.83
C LYS A 259 -9.95 -0.54 -5.45
N ILE A 260 -9.96 0.53 -6.24
CA ILE A 260 -11.18 0.98 -6.96
C ILE A 260 -11.59 -0.05 -8.02
N GLU A 261 -10.64 -0.62 -8.75
CA GLU A 261 -10.94 -1.67 -9.74
C GLU A 261 -11.51 -2.93 -9.09
N GLU A 262 -10.89 -3.42 -8.01
CA GLU A 262 -11.31 -4.60 -7.26
C GLU A 262 -12.68 -4.42 -6.59
N ALA A 263 -12.89 -3.28 -5.94
CA ALA A 263 -14.07 -3.05 -5.10
C ALA A 263 -15.27 -2.48 -5.85
N ALA A 264 -15.04 -1.51 -6.75
CA ALA A 264 -16.08 -0.72 -7.40
C ALA A 264 -16.26 -1.02 -8.90
N TRP A 265 -15.34 -1.81 -9.49
CA TRP A 265 -15.35 -2.24 -10.89
C TRP A 265 -15.35 -1.05 -11.86
N ILE A 266 -14.65 0.01 -11.51
CA ILE A 266 -14.44 1.18 -12.35
C ILE A 266 -13.01 1.11 -12.91
N PRO A 267 -12.80 1.10 -14.25
CA PRO A 267 -11.46 1.16 -14.82
C PRO A 267 -10.68 2.34 -14.28
N THR A 268 -9.56 2.06 -13.64
CA THR A 268 -8.75 3.06 -12.96
C THR A 268 -7.29 2.91 -13.35
N THR A 269 -6.57 4.00 -13.44
CA THR A 269 -5.15 3.95 -13.79
C THR A 269 -4.38 5.02 -13.03
N MET A 270 -3.18 4.66 -12.55
CA MET A 270 -2.29 5.60 -11.89
C MET A 270 -1.41 6.33 -12.90
N ARG A 271 -1.16 7.61 -12.66
CA ARG A 271 -0.15 8.43 -13.36
C ARG A 271 0.73 9.16 -12.35
N ASP A 272 2.00 9.25 -12.66
CA ASP A 272 2.88 10.18 -11.96
C ASP A 272 2.43 11.61 -12.22
N LEU A 273 2.67 12.49 -11.26
CA LEU A 273 2.25 13.88 -11.32
C LEU A 273 2.75 14.62 -12.59
N GLU A 274 3.98 14.35 -13.02
CA GLU A 274 4.52 14.90 -14.27
C GLU A 274 3.94 14.21 -15.49
N THR A 275 3.87 12.87 -15.49
CA THR A 275 3.37 12.06 -16.61
C THR A 275 1.92 12.41 -16.96
N PHE A 276 1.07 12.69 -15.97
CA PHE A 276 -0.31 13.11 -16.17
C PHE A 276 -0.44 14.29 -17.15
N LEU A 277 0.50 15.23 -17.09
CA LEU A 277 0.50 16.43 -17.93
C LEU A 277 1.13 16.21 -19.33
N HIS A 278 1.74 15.05 -19.56
CA HIS A 278 2.43 14.74 -20.82
C HIS A 278 1.65 13.72 -21.68
N GLY A 279 0.66 14.22 -22.44
CA GLY A 279 -0.03 13.45 -23.48
C GLY A 279 -1.24 12.64 -23.01
N HIS A 280 -1.62 12.67 -21.72
CA HIS A 280 -2.77 11.89 -21.23
C HIS A 280 -4.11 12.67 -21.24
N LEU A 281 -4.08 13.98 -21.13
CA LEU A 281 -5.28 14.84 -21.07
C LEU A 281 -6.23 14.69 -22.28
N PRO A 282 -5.75 14.53 -23.54
CA PRO A 282 -6.66 14.38 -24.69
C PRO A 282 -7.65 13.20 -24.63
N ALA A 283 -7.40 12.20 -23.78
CA ALA A 283 -8.27 11.04 -23.59
C ALA A 283 -9.31 11.24 -22.47
N MET A 284 -9.39 12.43 -21.87
CA MET A 284 -10.16 12.70 -20.66
C MET A 284 -11.21 13.79 -20.91
N ASP A 285 -12.32 13.73 -20.19
CA ASP A 285 -13.46 14.63 -20.27
C ASP A 285 -14.21 14.69 -18.92
N GLU A 286 -15.40 15.27 -18.89
CA GLU A 286 -16.28 15.39 -17.72
C GLU A 286 -16.80 14.04 -17.18
N THR A 287 -16.60 12.93 -17.89
CA THR A 287 -16.91 11.57 -17.42
C THR A 287 -15.72 10.92 -16.67
N THR A 288 -14.59 11.62 -16.61
CA THR A 288 -13.38 11.17 -15.93
C THR A 288 -13.37 11.68 -14.48
N GLY A 289 -13.07 10.78 -13.55
CA GLY A 289 -12.71 11.10 -12.16
C GLY A 289 -11.20 11.23 -12.00
N LEU A 290 -10.76 12.03 -11.04
CA LEU A 290 -9.35 12.12 -10.65
C LEU A 290 -9.24 12.17 -9.13
N VAL A 291 -8.30 11.41 -8.56
CA VAL A 291 -7.90 11.53 -7.15
C VAL A 291 -6.40 11.82 -7.08
N LEU A 292 -6.06 13.02 -6.62
CA LEU A 292 -4.68 13.42 -6.36
C LEU A 292 -4.30 13.04 -4.93
N LEU A 293 -3.17 12.34 -4.76
CA LEU A 293 -2.55 12.12 -3.45
C LEU A 293 -1.33 13.04 -3.34
N SER A 294 -1.31 13.87 -2.28
CA SER A 294 -0.20 14.81 -2.03
C SER A 294 -0.03 14.99 -0.52
N THR A 295 0.69 14.06 0.10
CA THR A 295 0.95 14.02 1.55
C THR A 295 2.44 14.02 1.88
N ASP A 296 3.29 13.57 0.95
CA ASP A 296 4.73 13.53 1.12
C ASP A 296 5.30 14.94 1.29
N ARG A 297 6.02 15.15 2.41
CA ARG A 297 6.61 16.44 2.73
C ARG A 297 7.99 16.69 2.11
N ASP A 298 8.63 15.64 1.56
CA ASP A 298 9.88 15.81 0.84
C ASP A 298 9.65 16.57 -0.47
N ALA A 299 10.45 17.60 -0.72
CA ALA A 299 10.30 18.49 -1.88
C ALA A 299 8.87 19.09 -2.03
N ARG A 300 8.14 19.24 -0.92
CA ARG A 300 6.71 19.64 -0.87
C ARG A 300 6.40 20.86 -1.75
N ALA A 301 7.20 21.93 -1.69
CA ALA A 301 6.92 23.14 -2.44
C ALA A 301 6.85 22.88 -3.96
N ALA A 302 7.78 22.11 -4.51
CA ALA A 302 7.81 21.76 -5.92
C ALA A 302 6.63 20.84 -6.30
N ARG A 303 6.35 19.83 -5.48
CA ARG A 303 5.23 18.90 -5.70
C ARG A 303 3.89 19.60 -5.64
N VAL A 304 3.64 20.48 -4.66
CA VAL A 304 2.39 21.24 -4.54
C VAL A 304 2.22 22.22 -5.71
N ALA A 305 3.28 22.88 -6.14
CA ALA A 305 3.22 23.74 -7.32
C ALA A 305 2.82 22.95 -8.58
N ARG A 306 3.40 21.76 -8.77
CA ARG A 306 3.05 20.89 -9.90
C ARG A 306 1.65 20.28 -9.78
N ALA A 307 1.23 19.91 -8.57
CA ALA A 307 -0.12 19.42 -8.28
C ALA A 307 -1.19 20.47 -8.64
N ARG A 308 -0.96 21.73 -8.31
CA ARG A 308 -1.85 22.83 -8.71
C ARG A 308 -1.99 22.93 -10.23
N GLN A 309 -0.87 22.80 -10.97
CA GLN A 309 -0.91 22.81 -12.44
C GLN A 309 -1.68 21.64 -13.00
N ALA A 310 -1.49 20.43 -12.42
CA ALA A 310 -2.22 19.24 -12.82
C ALA A 310 -3.73 19.35 -12.56
N LEU A 311 -4.12 19.85 -11.39
CA LEU A 311 -5.52 20.10 -11.05
C LEU A 311 -6.14 21.22 -11.90
N ALA A 312 -5.40 22.28 -12.21
CA ALA A 312 -5.88 23.34 -13.11
C ALA A 312 -6.10 22.81 -14.54
N ALA A 313 -5.20 21.95 -15.04
CA ALA A 313 -5.38 21.29 -16.33
C ALA A 313 -6.58 20.33 -16.31
N ALA A 314 -6.75 19.55 -15.24
CA ALA A 314 -7.92 18.67 -15.06
C ALA A 314 -9.23 19.48 -15.06
N ARG A 315 -9.28 20.60 -14.33
CA ARG A 315 -10.42 21.52 -14.34
C ARG A 315 -10.75 22.05 -15.73
N ALA A 316 -9.73 22.42 -16.51
CA ALA A 316 -9.93 22.98 -17.85
C ALA A 316 -10.64 22.02 -18.83
N VAL A 317 -10.52 20.69 -18.62
CA VAL A 317 -11.19 19.66 -19.42
C VAL A 317 -12.41 19.07 -18.72
N GLY A 318 -12.82 19.61 -17.56
CA GLY A 318 -14.04 19.22 -16.86
C GLY A 318 -13.90 17.98 -15.99
N ILE A 319 -12.70 17.47 -15.72
CA ILE A 319 -12.45 16.29 -14.88
C ILE A 319 -12.97 16.51 -13.45
N ARG A 320 -13.66 15.51 -12.90
CA ARG A 320 -14.20 15.52 -11.52
C ARG A 320 -13.10 15.19 -10.53
N ALA A 321 -12.30 16.19 -10.15
CA ALA A 321 -11.14 16.01 -9.31
C ALA A 321 -11.48 16.02 -7.82
N ALA A 322 -10.90 15.06 -7.08
CA ALA A 322 -10.80 14.99 -5.63
C ALA A 322 -9.32 14.92 -5.20
N ALA A 323 -9.05 15.05 -3.90
CA ALA A 323 -7.69 14.89 -3.40
C ALA A 323 -7.65 14.29 -1.99
N ILE A 324 -6.57 13.54 -1.69
CA ILE A 324 -6.15 13.15 -0.34
C ILE A 324 -4.88 13.95 -0.03
N VAL A 325 -4.95 14.86 0.94
CA VAL A 325 -3.89 15.86 1.18
C VAL A 325 -3.67 16.10 2.66
N THR A 326 -2.46 16.53 3.05
CA THR A 326 -2.24 17.00 4.42
C THR A 326 -3.01 18.31 4.69
N ARG A 327 -3.25 18.62 5.98
CA ARG A 327 -3.94 19.85 6.40
C ARG A 327 -3.31 21.12 5.83
N ASP A 328 -1.97 21.17 5.77
CA ASP A 328 -1.22 22.29 5.20
C ASP A 328 -1.50 22.48 3.71
N ILE A 329 -1.48 21.39 2.95
CA ILE A 329 -1.74 21.42 1.51
C ILE A 329 -3.22 21.74 1.24
N HIS A 330 -4.13 21.20 2.07
CA HIS A 330 -5.55 21.53 1.98
C HIS A 330 -5.80 23.04 1.99
N GLY A 331 -5.15 23.78 2.89
CA GLY A 331 -5.27 25.24 2.98
C GLY A 331 -4.60 26.01 1.82
N GLN A 332 -3.70 25.36 1.08
CA GLN A 332 -2.99 25.97 -0.04
C GLN A 332 -3.67 25.72 -1.40
N LEU A 333 -4.57 24.78 -1.52
CA LEU A 333 -5.29 24.50 -2.76
C LEU A 333 -6.60 25.30 -2.80
N ASP A 334 -6.87 25.94 -3.94
CA ASP A 334 -8.18 26.52 -4.21
C ASP A 334 -9.25 25.43 -4.23
N GLY A 335 -10.43 25.71 -3.63
CA GLY A 335 -11.56 24.79 -3.59
C GLY A 335 -12.06 24.36 -4.97
N GLU A 336 -12.00 25.24 -5.93
CA GLU A 336 -12.43 24.98 -7.30
C GLU A 336 -11.54 23.98 -8.07
N LEU A 337 -10.32 23.71 -7.58
CA LEU A 337 -9.42 22.72 -8.17
C LEU A 337 -9.81 21.27 -7.86
N THR A 338 -10.62 21.06 -6.84
CA THR A 338 -11.08 19.73 -6.42
C THR A 338 -12.59 19.73 -6.18
N PRO A 339 -13.40 19.89 -7.24
CA PRO A 339 -14.85 20.04 -7.12
C PRO A 339 -15.53 18.79 -6.53
N ALA A 340 -14.91 17.62 -6.57
CA ALA A 340 -15.43 16.41 -5.93
C ALA A 340 -15.13 16.33 -4.43
N GLY A 341 -14.22 17.16 -3.89
CA GLY A 341 -13.91 17.20 -2.46
C GLY A 341 -12.47 16.84 -2.10
N ARG A 342 -12.19 16.83 -0.78
CA ARG A 342 -10.85 16.52 -0.24
C ARG A 342 -10.95 15.76 1.06
N LEU A 343 -10.18 14.68 1.19
CA LEU A 343 -9.88 14.05 2.46
C LEU A 343 -8.59 14.64 3.05
N ARG A 344 -8.60 14.88 4.34
CA ARG A 344 -7.49 15.50 5.06
C ARG A 344 -6.75 14.47 5.89
N VAL A 345 -5.44 14.44 5.72
CA VAL A 345 -4.51 13.61 6.50
C VAL A 345 -3.81 14.50 7.52
N ASP A 346 -3.69 14.01 8.75
CA ASP A 346 -2.90 14.70 9.77
C ASP A 346 -1.41 14.59 9.44
N GLU A 347 -0.64 15.61 9.82
CA GLU A 347 0.80 15.63 9.64
C GLU A 347 1.51 15.30 10.95
N VAL A 348 2.14 14.13 11.01
CA VAL A 348 2.95 13.70 12.16
C VAL A 348 4.43 13.96 11.83
N LYS A 349 4.96 15.13 12.30
CA LYS A 349 6.32 15.58 11.98
C LYS A 349 7.41 14.72 12.63
N SER A 350 7.12 14.02 13.70
CA SER A 350 8.04 13.11 14.40
C SER A 350 8.27 11.80 13.62
N LEU A 351 7.36 11.41 12.74
CA LEU A 351 7.60 10.28 11.83
C LEU A 351 8.45 10.71 10.64
N PRO A 352 9.28 9.83 10.06
CA PRO A 352 9.97 10.06 8.80
C PRO A 352 9.00 10.45 7.68
N ALA A 353 9.46 11.30 6.74
CA ALA A 353 8.58 11.85 5.70
C ALA A 353 7.84 10.78 4.87
N PRO A 354 8.53 9.75 4.30
CA PRO A 354 7.84 8.74 3.52
C PRO A 354 6.92 7.86 4.38
N LEU A 355 7.32 7.54 5.62
CA LEU A 355 6.49 6.76 6.53
C LEU A 355 5.19 7.50 6.90
N ALA A 356 5.29 8.79 7.25
CA ALA A 356 4.13 9.62 7.57
C ALA A 356 3.15 9.73 6.38
N ALA A 357 3.67 9.90 5.16
CA ALA A 357 2.87 9.96 3.95
C ALA A 357 2.15 8.64 3.66
N LEU A 358 2.89 7.53 3.69
CA LEU A 358 2.36 6.21 3.39
C LEU A 358 1.31 5.78 4.41
N LEU A 359 1.60 5.86 5.71
CA LEU A 359 0.63 5.51 6.76
C LEU A 359 -0.58 6.46 6.74
N GLY A 360 -0.35 7.77 6.54
CA GLY A 360 -1.43 8.75 6.50
C GLY A 360 -2.41 8.54 5.34
N THR A 361 -1.99 7.89 4.26
CA THR A 361 -2.85 7.63 3.11
C THR A 361 -3.57 6.28 3.14
N VAL A 362 -3.15 5.32 3.99
CA VAL A 362 -3.73 3.96 4.04
C VAL A 362 -5.24 4.00 4.27
N THR A 363 -5.67 4.47 5.43
CA THR A 363 -7.08 4.41 5.81
C THR A 363 -7.98 5.33 4.95
N PRO A 364 -7.59 6.56 4.56
CA PRO A 364 -8.46 7.38 3.71
C PRO A 364 -8.62 6.84 2.29
N LEU A 365 -7.61 6.20 1.69
CA LEU A 365 -7.76 5.59 0.36
C LEU A 365 -8.69 4.37 0.39
N GLN A 366 -8.59 3.54 1.44
CA GLN A 366 -9.44 2.37 1.62
C GLN A 366 -10.88 2.77 1.95
N LEU A 367 -11.07 3.76 2.84
CA LEU A 367 -12.37 4.32 3.17
C LEU A 367 -13.06 4.87 1.91
N LEU A 368 -12.35 5.68 1.11
CA LEU A 368 -12.89 6.21 -0.14
C LEU A 368 -13.31 5.07 -1.09
N THR A 369 -12.48 4.05 -1.24
CA THR A 369 -12.76 2.87 -2.06
C THR A 369 -14.04 2.17 -1.60
N GLU A 370 -14.15 1.89 -0.30
CA GLU A 370 -15.31 1.21 0.28
C GLU A 370 -16.60 2.04 0.09
N ARG A 371 -16.52 3.37 0.24
CA ARG A 371 -17.67 4.26 -0.02
C ARG A 371 -18.05 4.30 -1.51
N ILE A 372 -17.09 4.27 -2.44
CA ILE A 372 -17.38 4.14 -3.88
C ILE A 372 -18.09 2.81 -4.17
N ALA A 373 -17.62 1.70 -3.60
CA ALA A 373 -18.25 0.39 -3.74
C ALA A 373 -19.70 0.38 -3.22
N ARG A 374 -19.98 1.01 -2.07
CA ARG A 374 -21.36 1.18 -1.55
C ARG A 374 -22.26 1.92 -2.52
N VAL A 375 -21.81 3.05 -3.07
CA VAL A 375 -22.59 3.82 -4.04
C VAL A 375 -22.84 3.02 -5.32
N ARG A 376 -21.87 2.22 -5.75
CA ARG A 376 -21.99 1.33 -6.91
C ARG A 376 -22.88 0.12 -6.64
N GLY A 377 -23.14 -0.22 -5.37
CA GLY A 377 -23.83 -1.44 -4.99
C GLY A 377 -23.01 -2.71 -5.24
N THR A 378 -21.68 -2.62 -5.24
CA THR A 378 -20.77 -3.73 -5.41
C THR A 378 -20.27 -4.26 -4.06
N ASN A 379 -19.88 -5.55 -4.01
CA ASN A 379 -19.27 -6.14 -2.82
C ASN A 379 -17.75 -6.21 -3.00
N PRO A 380 -16.96 -5.46 -2.19
CA PRO A 380 -15.51 -5.46 -2.30
C PRO A 380 -14.88 -6.79 -1.85
N ASP A 381 -15.51 -7.52 -0.92
CA ASP A 381 -14.89 -8.65 -0.23
C ASP A 381 -14.55 -9.81 -1.18
N LEU A 382 -15.33 -9.98 -2.25
CA LEU A 382 -15.19 -11.10 -3.20
C LEU A 382 -14.47 -10.71 -4.50
N ILE A 383 -14.12 -9.45 -4.68
CA ILE A 383 -13.50 -8.91 -5.93
C ILE A 383 -14.15 -9.47 -7.20
N ARG A 384 -15.50 -9.53 -7.18
CA ARG A 384 -16.39 -10.03 -8.25
C ARG A 384 -16.26 -11.54 -8.57
N ARG A 385 -15.55 -12.34 -7.76
CA ARG A 385 -15.41 -13.79 -7.98
C ARG A 385 -16.67 -14.61 -7.62
N ASP A 386 -17.72 -13.97 -7.14
CA ASP A 386 -19.09 -14.52 -7.04
C ASP A 386 -19.81 -14.59 -8.40
N ASP A 387 -19.32 -13.88 -9.43
CA ASP A 387 -19.75 -14.05 -10.83
C ASP A 387 -18.89 -15.16 -11.47
N PRO A 388 -19.54 -16.25 -12.01
CA PRO A 388 -18.81 -17.38 -12.60
C PRO A 388 -17.84 -16.99 -13.73
N THR A 389 -18.13 -15.91 -14.46
CA THR A 389 -17.24 -15.43 -15.54
C THR A 389 -15.93 -14.89 -14.99
N TYR A 390 -16.01 -14.13 -13.89
CA TYR A 390 -14.82 -13.54 -13.25
C TYR A 390 -14.06 -14.55 -12.39
N LEU A 391 -14.76 -15.52 -11.82
CA LEU A 391 -14.10 -16.67 -11.16
C LEU A 391 -13.28 -17.47 -12.17
N ALA A 392 -13.87 -17.84 -13.30
CA ALA A 392 -13.14 -18.57 -14.35
C ALA A 392 -11.97 -17.78 -14.94
N ALA A 393 -12.10 -16.44 -15.04
CA ALA A 393 -11.00 -15.58 -15.49
C ALA A 393 -9.86 -15.54 -14.44
N ALA A 394 -10.18 -15.51 -13.16
CA ALA A 394 -9.19 -15.56 -12.08
C ALA A 394 -8.44 -16.91 -12.08
N GLU A 395 -9.16 -18.03 -12.20
CA GLU A 395 -8.57 -19.38 -12.29
C GLU A 395 -7.67 -19.55 -13.51
N ALA A 396 -8.00 -18.92 -14.65
CA ALA A 396 -7.17 -18.96 -15.86
C ALA A 396 -5.88 -18.09 -15.73
N GLY A 397 -5.87 -17.12 -14.82
CA GLY A 397 -4.71 -16.27 -14.53
C GLY A 397 -3.69 -16.89 -13.59
N GLY A 398 -4.03 -17.98 -12.92
CA GLY A 398 -3.15 -18.79 -12.05
C GLY A 398 -3.14 -18.37 -10.63
#